data_0258c0d39a8ba188f6d1e944d375045b
#
_entry.id   0258c0d39a8ba188f6d1e944d375045b
#
_cell.length_a   1.000
_cell.length_b   1.000
_cell.length_c   1.000
_cell.angle_alpha   90.00
_cell.angle_beta   90.00
_cell.angle_gamma   90.00
#
_symmetry.space_group_name_H-M   'P 1'
#
loop_
_entity.id
_entity.type
_entity.pdbx_description
1 polymer ?
#
loop_
_entity_poly.entity_id
_entity_poly.type
_entity_poly.pdbx_seq_one_letter_code
_entity_poly.pdbx_strand_id
1 'polypeptide(L)'
;MWLGAILNSHPDIACFPNIPFDASPGGNKIGDVDFFNILGGLEPGEHKFTRPLVRYRTMYNMVFADLVPLFETLPREEFYRVMQKRYSEYCDKLRGDKKIVGENTTDYVFHLDFIDRLYPGMPKICIIRDPKDKIVSWHFSLINKGRRQEKEVTEDFAMEYLQERIIPEYEALLAYEGKVHCITYEKLVAEPEKTIAGMLDYLEINKSPEIIKDMIENASFEKQTARAEGASRKRGEEKSTSQIRKGIAGDWKDNMTKELADTIDTAVSDVRARVFKKYAVDY
;
A
#
# COMPACT_ATOMS: atom_id res chain seq x y z
N MET A 1 -3.91 -3.56 0.98
CA MET A 1 -4.93 -4.53 0.53
C MET A 1 -6.35 -3.96 0.52
N TRP A 2 -6.87 -3.39 1.60
CA TRP A 2 -8.27 -2.93 1.65
C TRP A 2 -8.56 -1.77 0.69
N LEU A 3 -7.71 -0.75 0.62
CA LEU A 3 -7.85 0.37 -0.33
C LEU A 3 -7.93 -0.13 -1.79
N GLY A 4 -7.02 -1.03 -2.16
CA GLY A 4 -7.05 -1.65 -3.50
C GLY A 4 -8.33 -2.42 -3.77
N ALA A 5 -8.88 -3.12 -2.76
CA ALA A 5 -10.16 -3.82 -2.89
C ALA A 5 -11.34 -2.85 -3.07
N ILE A 6 -11.33 -1.71 -2.36
CA ILE A 6 -12.32 -0.66 -2.53
C ILE A 6 -12.27 -0.09 -3.95
N LEU A 7 -11.09 0.34 -4.39
CA LEU A 7 -10.92 0.91 -5.74
C LEU A 7 -11.29 -0.11 -6.83
N ASN A 8 -10.87 -1.36 -6.70
CA ASN A 8 -11.19 -2.42 -7.67
C ASN A 8 -12.67 -2.81 -7.70
N SER A 9 -13.46 -2.36 -6.73
CA SER A 9 -14.91 -2.54 -6.72
C SER A 9 -15.65 -1.51 -7.57
N HIS A 10 -14.97 -0.44 -8.03
CA HIS A 10 -15.54 0.51 -8.97
C HIS A 10 -15.62 -0.07 -10.39
N PRO A 11 -16.71 0.17 -11.15
CA PRO A 11 -16.87 -0.39 -12.50
C PRO A 11 -15.79 0.06 -13.49
N ASP A 12 -15.25 1.26 -13.31
CA ASP A 12 -14.26 1.86 -14.23
C ASP A 12 -12.80 1.72 -13.75
N ILE A 13 -12.54 1.12 -12.58
CA ILE A 13 -11.19 0.99 -12.03
C ILE A 13 -10.75 -0.48 -12.02
N ALA A 14 -9.54 -0.74 -12.52
CA ALA A 14 -8.81 -1.97 -12.29
C ALA A 14 -7.62 -1.66 -11.35
N CYS A 15 -7.78 -1.91 -10.07
CA CYS A 15 -6.71 -1.70 -9.06
C CYS A 15 -6.17 -3.06 -8.62
N PHE A 16 -4.89 -3.27 -8.82
CA PHE A 16 -4.24 -4.53 -8.54
C PHE A 16 -3.49 -4.46 -7.21
N PRO A 17 -4.04 -5.06 -6.12
CA PRO A 17 -3.29 -5.23 -4.87
C PRO A 17 -2.20 -6.28 -4.99
N ASN A 18 -2.38 -7.20 -5.93
CA ASN A 18 -1.46 -8.26 -6.31
C ASN A 18 -1.83 -8.62 -7.73
N ILE A 19 -0.99 -8.34 -8.68
CA ILE A 19 -1.21 -8.77 -10.05
C ILE A 19 -1.08 -10.30 -10.08
N PRO A 20 -2.16 -11.05 -10.30
CA PRO A 20 -2.06 -12.49 -10.42
C PRO A 20 -1.33 -12.81 -11.73
N PHE A 21 -0.07 -13.21 -11.63
CA PHE A 21 0.62 -13.78 -12.76
C PHE A 21 0.17 -15.23 -12.96
N ASP A 22 -0.66 -15.42 -13.96
CA ASP A 22 -1.07 -16.74 -14.42
C ASP A 22 0.01 -17.43 -15.29
N ALA A 23 1.21 -16.87 -15.32
CA ALA A 23 2.26 -17.28 -16.25
C ALA A 23 3.37 -18.17 -15.62
N SER A 24 3.28 -18.57 -14.36
CA SER A 24 4.23 -19.53 -13.83
C SER A 24 3.71 -20.96 -13.97
N PRO A 25 4.48 -21.90 -14.56
CA PRO A 25 4.17 -23.32 -14.49
C PRO A 25 4.26 -23.78 -13.02
N GLY A 26 3.15 -23.72 -12.28
CA GLY A 26 3.09 -24.09 -10.87
C GLY A 26 2.21 -23.21 -9.99
N GLY A 27 1.54 -22.20 -10.54
CA GLY A 27 0.50 -21.43 -9.83
C GLY A 27 1.00 -20.63 -8.62
N ASN A 28 2.28 -20.33 -8.51
CA ASN A 28 2.80 -19.47 -7.47
C ASN A 28 2.34 -18.04 -7.72
N LYS A 29 1.43 -17.55 -6.89
CA LYS A 29 1.08 -16.14 -6.83
C LYS A 29 2.35 -15.35 -6.51
N ILE A 30 2.88 -14.67 -7.52
CA ILE A 30 3.93 -13.69 -7.29
C ILE A 30 3.22 -12.54 -6.57
N GLY A 31 3.67 -12.25 -5.36
CA GLY A 31 3.21 -11.08 -4.62
C GLY A 31 3.49 -9.81 -5.42
N ASP A 32 2.88 -8.70 -4.99
CA ASP A 32 2.89 -7.37 -5.57
C ASP A 32 4.04 -7.15 -6.56
N VAL A 33 3.71 -6.81 -7.80
CA VAL A 33 4.74 -6.27 -8.69
C VAL A 33 5.09 -4.89 -8.18
N ASP A 34 6.08 -4.85 -7.33
CA ASP A 34 6.68 -3.62 -6.79
C ASP A 34 7.40 -2.86 -7.93
N PHE A 35 6.69 -2.55 -9.02
CA PHE A 35 7.29 -1.99 -10.22
C PHE A 35 8.11 -0.73 -9.92
N PHE A 36 7.48 0.22 -9.22
CA PHE A 36 8.16 1.47 -8.87
C PHE A 36 9.21 1.30 -7.78
N ASN A 37 9.04 0.36 -6.85
CA ASN A 37 10.06 0.03 -5.85
C ASN A 37 11.29 -0.61 -6.52
N ILE A 38 11.07 -1.44 -7.52
CA ILE A 38 12.15 -2.04 -8.27
C ILE A 38 12.93 -0.98 -9.04
N LEU A 39 12.24 -0.16 -9.82
CA LEU A 39 12.87 0.93 -10.57
C LEU A 39 13.52 1.96 -9.65
N GLY A 40 12.85 2.39 -8.59
CA GLY A 40 13.38 3.32 -7.59
C GLY A 40 14.60 2.76 -6.85
N GLY A 41 14.64 1.44 -6.60
CA GLY A 41 15.81 0.76 -6.02
C GLY A 41 17.01 0.66 -6.96
N LEU A 42 16.84 0.94 -8.25
CA LEU A 42 17.93 1.06 -9.23
C LEU A 42 18.53 2.48 -9.27
N GLU A 43 17.83 3.47 -8.68
CA GLU A 43 18.34 4.83 -8.54
C GLU A 43 19.36 4.90 -7.40
N PRO A 44 20.48 5.63 -7.58
CA PRO A 44 21.41 5.89 -6.49
C PRO A 44 20.71 6.75 -5.42
N GLY A 45 20.43 6.16 -4.27
CA GLY A 45 19.84 6.82 -3.13
C GLY A 45 19.86 5.91 -1.90
N GLU A 46 20.01 6.52 -0.73
CA GLU A 46 20.10 5.81 0.55
C GLU A 46 18.73 5.40 1.10
N HIS A 47 17.92 4.70 0.34
CA HIS A 47 16.69 4.15 0.92
C HIS A 47 16.98 2.83 1.62
N LYS A 48 16.98 2.85 2.96
CA LYS A 48 17.22 1.68 3.83
C LYS A 48 16.29 0.48 3.56
N PHE A 49 15.22 0.70 2.80
CA PHE A 49 14.22 -0.32 2.49
C PHE A 49 14.30 -0.88 1.07
N THR A 50 15.26 -0.46 0.27
CA THR A 50 15.48 -1.06 -1.04
C THR A 50 15.92 -2.52 -0.86
N ARG A 51 15.07 -3.43 -1.30
CA ARG A 51 15.40 -4.86 -1.27
C ARG A 51 16.61 -5.10 -2.17
N PRO A 52 17.52 -6.03 -1.83
CA PRO A 52 18.72 -6.28 -2.64
C PRO A 52 18.39 -6.57 -4.10
N LEU A 53 19.14 -6.00 -5.03
CA LEU A 53 18.99 -6.15 -6.48
C LEU A 53 18.86 -7.62 -6.92
N VAL A 54 19.54 -8.54 -6.22
CA VAL A 54 19.47 -10.00 -6.46
C VAL A 54 18.04 -10.54 -6.31
N ARG A 55 17.27 -10.06 -5.34
CA ARG A 55 15.89 -10.49 -5.14
C ARG A 55 14.98 -9.94 -6.24
N TYR A 56 15.25 -8.72 -6.67
CA TYR A 56 14.57 -8.12 -7.82
C TYR A 56 14.92 -8.81 -9.13
N ARG A 57 16.18 -9.19 -9.34
CA ARG A 57 16.60 -10.00 -10.51
C ARG A 57 15.77 -11.28 -10.63
N THR A 58 15.49 -11.95 -9.53
CA THR A 58 14.66 -13.18 -9.55
C THR A 58 13.21 -12.86 -9.89
N MET A 59 12.65 -11.77 -9.38
CA MET A 59 11.29 -11.32 -9.72
C MET A 59 11.21 -10.81 -11.16
N TYR A 60 12.21 -10.06 -11.63
CA TYR A 60 12.33 -9.61 -13.02
C TYR A 60 12.39 -10.77 -14.00
N ASN A 61 13.17 -11.81 -13.69
CA ASN A 61 13.26 -13.00 -14.53
C ASN A 61 11.91 -13.71 -14.71
N MET A 62 10.96 -13.52 -13.79
CA MET A 62 9.65 -14.13 -13.88
C MET A 62 8.66 -13.33 -14.73
N VAL A 63 8.80 -11.98 -14.77
CA VAL A 63 7.79 -11.09 -15.38
C VAL A 63 8.33 -10.39 -16.63
N PHE A 64 9.59 -9.96 -16.57
CA PHE A 64 10.25 -9.15 -17.58
C PHE A 64 11.66 -9.70 -17.83
N ALA A 65 11.78 -11.02 -17.97
CA ALA A 65 13.07 -11.70 -18.15
C ALA A 65 13.88 -11.12 -19.32
N ASP A 66 13.19 -10.68 -20.37
CA ASP A 66 13.75 -10.04 -21.55
C ASP A 66 14.33 -8.64 -21.27
N LEU A 67 13.96 -8.01 -20.16
CA LEU A 67 14.45 -6.66 -19.81
C LEU A 67 15.73 -6.67 -18.97
N VAL A 68 16.08 -7.79 -18.34
CA VAL A 68 17.28 -7.87 -17.49
C VAL A 68 18.57 -7.57 -18.29
N PRO A 69 18.79 -8.14 -19.49
CA PRO A 69 19.94 -7.77 -20.30
C PRO A 69 19.96 -6.30 -20.72
N LEU A 70 18.79 -5.71 -20.95
CA LEU A 70 18.68 -4.30 -21.32
C LEU A 70 19.10 -3.36 -20.19
N PHE A 71 18.80 -3.72 -18.94
CA PHE A 71 19.26 -2.96 -17.78
C PHE A 71 20.79 -2.88 -17.69
N GLU A 72 21.49 -3.93 -18.10
CA GLU A 72 22.95 -4.01 -18.06
C GLU A 72 23.63 -3.29 -19.27
N THR A 73 22.88 -3.07 -20.34
CA THR A 73 23.44 -2.59 -21.62
C THR A 73 22.96 -1.20 -22.06
N LEU A 74 21.76 -0.80 -21.67
CA LEU A 74 21.18 0.49 -22.05
C LEU A 74 21.56 1.62 -21.08
N PRO A 75 21.72 2.86 -21.57
CA PRO A 75 21.69 4.03 -20.73
C PRO A 75 20.42 4.06 -19.88
N ARG A 76 20.52 4.53 -18.64
CA ARG A 76 19.44 4.45 -17.66
C ARG A 76 18.12 5.05 -18.15
N GLU A 77 18.15 6.23 -18.74
CA GLU A 77 16.97 6.92 -19.29
C GLU A 77 16.32 6.14 -20.45
N GLU A 78 17.10 5.47 -21.25
CA GLU A 78 16.58 4.61 -22.32
C GLU A 78 15.95 3.34 -21.76
N PHE A 79 16.59 2.74 -20.77
CA PHE A 79 16.02 1.61 -20.04
C PHE A 79 14.67 1.97 -19.42
N TYR A 80 14.53 3.15 -18.78
CA TYR A 80 13.26 3.59 -18.18
C TYR A 80 12.16 3.76 -19.24
N ARG A 81 12.46 4.29 -20.43
CA ARG A 81 11.47 4.38 -21.52
C ARG A 81 11.01 3.00 -21.98
N VAL A 82 11.90 2.03 -22.07
CA VAL A 82 11.55 0.64 -22.40
C VAL A 82 10.64 0.06 -21.32
N MET A 83 10.98 0.26 -20.05
CA MET A 83 10.19 -0.20 -18.92
C MET A 83 8.80 0.45 -18.88
N GLN A 84 8.72 1.77 -19.08
CA GLN A 84 7.44 2.48 -19.16
C GLN A 84 6.53 1.90 -20.23
N LYS A 85 7.09 1.67 -21.42
CA LYS A 85 6.34 1.08 -22.53
C LYS A 85 5.80 -0.31 -22.17
N ARG A 86 6.67 -1.18 -21.64
CA ARG A 86 6.28 -2.54 -21.23
C ARG A 86 5.24 -2.55 -20.11
N TYR A 87 5.42 -1.68 -19.12
CA TYR A 87 4.46 -1.56 -18.03
C TYR A 87 3.10 -1.05 -18.54
N SER A 88 3.08 -0.07 -19.45
CA SER A 88 1.84 0.42 -20.05
C SER A 88 1.13 -0.66 -20.85
N GLU A 89 1.85 -1.40 -21.71
CA GLU A 89 1.31 -2.53 -22.46
C GLU A 89 0.72 -3.61 -21.55
N TYR A 90 1.38 -3.85 -20.41
CA TYR A 90 0.92 -4.78 -19.40
C TYR A 90 -0.35 -4.27 -18.68
N CYS A 91 -0.37 -3.00 -18.25
CA CYS A 91 -1.54 -2.36 -17.67
C CYS A 91 -2.74 -2.36 -18.64
N ASP A 92 -2.51 -2.12 -19.93
CA ASP A 92 -3.57 -2.16 -20.93
C ASP A 92 -4.22 -3.54 -21.08
N LYS A 93 -3.43 -4.61 -21.00
CA LYS A 93 -3.95 -5.98 -20.99
C LYS A 93 -4.80 -6.28 -19.75
N LEU A 94 -4.41 -5.76 -18.60
CA LEU A 94 -5.10 -5.99 -17.34
C LEU A 94 -6.32 -5.10 -17.16
N ARG A 95 -6.30 -3.91 -17.76
CA ARG A 95 -7.37 -2.93 -17.67
C ARG A 95 -8.67 -3.46 -18.28
N GLY A 96 -8.59 -4.20 -19.39
CA GLY A 96 -9.76 -4.59 -20.16
C GLY A 96 -10.59 -3.36 -20.57
N ASP A 97 -11.90 -3.37 -20.32
CA ASP A 97 -12.82 -2.27 -20.66
C ASP A 97 -12.84 -1.15 -19.59
N LYS A 98 -12.02 -1.24 -18.54
CA LYS A 98 -11.96 -0.24 -17.49
C LYS A 98 -11.22 1.02 -17.92
N LYS A 99 -11.60 2.18 -17.37
CA LYS A 99 -11.01 3.47 -17.75
C LYS A 99 -9.68 3.73 -17.08
N ILE A 100 -9.53 3.28 -15.81
CA ILE A 100 -8.37 3.52 -14.99
C ILE A 100 -7.74 2.19 -14.59
N VAL A 101 -6.42 2.13 -14.64
CA VAL A 101 -5.65 1.08 -14.02
C VAL A 101 -4.81 1.68 -12.89
N GLY A 102 -4.76 1.00 -11.77
CA GLY A 102 -3.98 1.41 -10.62
C GLY A 102 -3.25 0.26 -9.97
N GLU A 103 -2.24 0.58 -9.21
CA GLU A 103 -1.45 -0.34 -8.41
C GLU A 103 -1.39 0.12 -6.97
N ASN A 104 -1.31 -0.80 -6.03
CA ASN A 104 -1.33 -0.51 -4.60
C ASN A 104 -0.19 -1.23 -3.90
N THR A 105 0.77 -0.45 -3.39
CA THR A 105 1.82 -0.96 -2.51
C THR A 105 2.21 0.07 -1.45
N THR A 106 2.72 -0.40 -0.32
CA THR A 106 3.06 0.45 0.83
C THR A 106 4.34 1.25 0.63
N ASP A 107 5.28 0.75 -0.18
CA ASP A 107 6.61 1.34 -0.31
C ASP A 107 6.67 2.49 -1.33
N TYR A 108 5.60 2.70 -2.12
CA TYR A 108 5.57 3.77 -3.12
C TYR A 108 5.67 5.18 -2.52
N VAL A 109 5.37 5.34 -1.26
CA VAL A 109 5.56 6.62 -0.56
C VAL A 109 7.02 7.13 -0.62
N PHE A 110 8.00 6.23 -0.73
CA PHE A 110 9.42 6.57 -0.86
C PHE A 110 9.86 6.90 -2.29
N HIS A 111 8.98 6.72 -3.26
CA HIS A 111 9.29 6.84 -4.68
C HIS A 111 8.37 7.82 -5.43
N LEU A 112 7.69 8.71 -4.71
CA LEU A 112 6.68 9.61 -5.30
C LEU A 112 7.26 10.51 -6.39
N ASP A 113 8.44 11.11 -6.16
CA ASP A 113 9.12 11.95 -7.16
C ASP A 113 9.56 11.11 -8.38
N PHE A 114 10.02 9.89 -8.15
CA PHE A 114 10.39 8.99 -9.21
C PHE A 114 9.18 8.57 -10.05
N ILE A 115 8.04 8.30 -9.40
CA ILE A 115 6.77 8.03 -10.08
C ILE A 115 6.35 9.21 -10.94
N ASP A 116 6.45 10.46 -10.44
CA ASP A 116 6.12 11.64 -11.22
C ASP A 116 7.05 11.87 -12.41
N ARG A 117 8.33 11.55 -12.26
CA ARG A 117 9.28 11.59 -13.38
C ARG A 117 8.93 10.63 -14.49
N LEU A 118 8.49 9.41 -14.14
CA LEU A 118 8.10 8.40 -15.11
C LEU A 118 6.69 8.63 -15.67
N TYR A 119 5.76 9.07 -14.85
CA TYR A 119 4.35 9.27 -15.19
C TYR A 119 3.86 10.62 -14.64
N PRO A 120 4.21 11.74 -15.31
CA PRO A 120 3.82 13.06 -14.85
C PRO A 120 2.31 13.19 -14.69
N GLY A 121 1.87 13.67 -13.53
CA GLY A 121 0.45 13.90 -13.25
C GLY A 121 -0.36 12.63 -12.90
N MET A 122 0.28 11.48 -12.74
CA MET A 122 -0.42 10.27 -12.26
C MET A 122 -1.08 10.54 -10.89
N PRO A 123 -2.39 10.30 -10.74
CA PRO A 123 -3.06 10.46 -9.46
C PRO A 123 -2.50 9.51 -8.38
N LYS A 124 -2.27 10.02 -7.19
CA LYS A 124 -1.73 9.27 -6.05
C LYS A 124 -2.67 9.38 -4.86
N ILE A 125 -3.07 8.25 -4.31
CA ILE A 125 -3.86 8.17 -3.08
C ILE A 125 -3.00 7.51 -2.00
N CYS A 126 -2.86 8.17 -0.86
CA CYS A 126 -2.14 7.63 0.29
C CYS A 126 -3.11 7.40 1.44
N ILE A 127 -3.07 6.19 2.02
CA ILE A 127 -3.81 5.88 3.24
C ILE A 127 -2.85 5.90 4.44
N ILE A 128 -3.11 6.82 5.34
CA ILE A 128 -2.39 6.96 6.62
C ILE A 128 -3.19 6.20 7.68
N ARG A 129 -2.50 5.52 8.57
CA ARG A 129 -3.12 4.81 9.69
C ARG A 129 -2.47 5.23 11.00
N ASP A 130 -3.22 5.20 12.11
CA ASP A 130 -2.68 5.40 13.46
C ASP A 130 -1.38 4.58 13.63
N PRO A 131 -0.27 5.21 14.00
CA PRO A 131 1.02 4.55 14.19
C PRO A 131 0.95 3.32 15.11
N LYS A 132 0.19 3.40 16.19
CA LYS A 132 0.01 2.31 17.16
C LYS A 132 -0.68 1.11 16.52
N ASP A 133 -1.76 1.34 15.78
CA ASP A 133 -2.46 0.28 15.04
C ASP A 133 -1.58 -0.32 13.93
N LYS A 134 -0.72 0.50 13.33
CA LYS A 134 0.23 0.04 12.31
C LYS A 134 1.29 -0.88 12.90
N ILE A 135 1.84 -0.51 14.07
CA ILE A 135 2.80 -1.31 14.83
C ILE A 135 2.18 -2.66 15.22
N VAL A 136 0.97 -2.64 15.81
CA VAL A 136 0.25 -3.87 16.18
C VAL A 136 -0.01 -4.76 14.96
N SER A 137 -0.46 -4.17 13.86
CA SER A 137 -0.71 -4.92 12.61
C SER A 137 0.56 -5.58 12.07
N TRP A 138 1.70 -4.88 12.12
CA TRP A 138 2.99 -5.41 11.70
C TRP A 138 3.50 -6.51 12.62
N HIS A 139 3.39 -6.33 13.93
CA HIS A 139 3.72 -7.33 14.94
C HIS A 139 3.03 -8.68 14.66
N PHE A 140 1.70 -8.67 14.50
CA PHE A 140 0.96 -9.89 14.18
C PHE A 140 1.27 -10.45 12.79
N SER A 141 1.59 -9.59 11.83
CA SER A 141 2.06 -10.05 10.51
C SER A 141 3.39 -10.82 10.60
N LEU A 142 4.30 -10.42 11.48
CA LEU A 142 5.56 -11.13 11.71
C LEU A 142 5.34 -12.46 12.44
N ILE A 143 4.45 -12.50 13.44
CA ILE A 143 4.05 -13.75 14.12
C ILE A 143 3.47 -14.73 13.08
N ASN A 144 2.53 -14.26 12.26
CA ASN A 144 1.90 -15.07 11.21
C ASN A 144 2.92 -15.65 10.21
N LYS A 145 3.99 -14.92 9.93
CA LYS A 145 5.09 -15.36 9.04
C LYS A 145 6.15 -16.22 9.75
N GLY A 146 5.97 -16.53 11.04
CA GLY A 146 6.95 -17.27 11.85
C GLY A 146 8.26 -16.50 12.11
N ARG A 147 8.24 -15.18 11.95
CA ARG A 147 9.42 -14.31 12.11
C ARG A 147 9.50 -13.66 13.50
N ARG A 148 8.46 -13.80 14.30
CA ARG A 148 8.38 -13.33 15.68
C ARG A 148 7.60 -14.33 16.51
N GLN A 149 8.02 -14.52 17.78
CA GLN A 149 7.39 -15.47 18.70
C GLN A 149 6.74 -14.78 19.91
N GLU A 150 7.20 -13.59 20.27
CA GLU A 150 6.63 -12.81 21.36
C GLU A 150 5.18 -12.44 21.05
N LYS A 151 4.31 -12.65 22.02
CA LYS A 151 2.88 -12.34 21.90
C LYS A 151 2.58 -10.87 22.14
N GLU A 152 3.40 -10.19 22.91
CA GLU A 152 3.23 -8.80 23.32
C GLU A 152 4.05 -7.86 22.42
N VAL A 153 3.53 -6.67 22.19
CA VAL A 153 4.26 -5.59 21.54
C VAL A 153 5.21 -4.99 22.56
N THR A 154 6.50 -5.26 22.40
CA THR A 154 7.54 -4.68 23.26
C THR A 154 7.87 -3.25 22.83
N GLU A 155 8.37 -2.43 23.78
CA GLU A 155 8.79 -1.06 23.50
C GLU A 155 9.90 -1.00 22.45
N ASP A 156 10.94 -1.82 22.60
CA ASP A 156 12.05 -1.89 21.62
C ASP A 156 11.54 -2.15 20.19
N PHE A 157 10.67 -3.13 20.03
CA PHE A 157 10.07 -3.43 18.72
C PHE A 157 9.23 -2.28 18.18
N ALA A 158 8.44 -1.66 19.04
CA ALA A 158 7.56 -0.56 18.63
C ALA A 158 8.38 0.65 18.20
N MET A 159 9.41 1.01 18.96
CA MET A 159 10.28 2.15 18.69
C MET A 159 11.19 1.92 17.49
N GLU A 160 11.73 0.71 17.32
CA GLU A 160 12.46 0.34 16.11
C GLU A 160 11.59 0.51 14.84
N TYR A 161 10.39 -0.07 14.83
CA TYR A 161 9.50 0.04 13.68
C TYR A 161 9.03 1.48 13.43
N LEU A 162 8.84 2.26 14.49
CA LEU A 162 8.50 3.67 14.41
C LEU A 162 9.61 4.47 13.72
N GLN A 163 10.86 4.29 14.18
CA GLN A 163 12.02 5.02 13.66
C GLN A 163 12.44 4.57 12.26
N GLU A 164 12.36 3.28 11.99
CA GLU A 164 12.83 2.73 10.72
C GLU A 164 11.78 2.79 9.61
N ARG A 165 10.50 2.91 9.98
CA ARG A 165 9.43 2.82 8.99
C ARG A 165 8.44 3.98 9.05
N ILE A 166 7.81 4.22 10.19
CA ILE A 166 6.66 5.15 10.24
C ILE A 166 7.12 6.60 10.08
N ILE A 167 8.14 7.03 10.82
CA ILE A 167 8.69 8.37 10.71
C ILE A 167 9.23 8.63 9.29
N PRO A 168 10.06 7.75 8.69
CA PRO A 168 10.50 7.91 7.31
C PRO A 168 9.37 8.03 6.27
N GLU A 169 8.25 7.31 6.44
CA GLU A 169 7.08 7.47 5.56
C GLU A 169 6.46 8.88 5.67
N TYR A 170 6.34 9.42 6.88
CA TYR A 170 5.89 10.79 7.08
C TYR A 170 6.86 11.82 6.49
N GLU A 171 8.16 11.61 6.69
CA GLU A 171 9.19 12.48 6.13
C GLU A 171 9.19 12.46 4.59
N ALA A 172 9.01 11.30 3.98
CA ALA A 172 8.88 11.16 2.54
C ALA A 172 7.65 11.92 2.00
N LEU A 173 6.50 11.83 2.68
CA LEU A 173 5.33 12.64 2.35
C LEU A 173 5.58 14.14 2.51
N LEU A 174 6.32 14.56 3.53
CA LEU A 174 6.67 15.97 3.73
C LEU A 174 7.63 16.49 2.67
N ALA A 175 8.58 15.68 2.24
CA ALA A 175 9.56 16.05 1.21
C ALA A 175 8.94 16.15 -0.19
N TYR A 176 7.90 15.34 -0.48
CA TYR A 176 7.29 15.31 -1.80
C TYR A 176 6.47 16.58 -2.09
N GLU A 177 6.77 17.29 -3.16
CA GLU A 177 6.13 18.58 -3.52
C GLU A 177 4.91 18.43 -4.46
N GLY A 178 4.68 17.22 -4.98
CA GLY A 178 3.55 16.95 -5.88
C GLY A 178 2.22 16.73 -5.15
N LYS A 179 1.19 16.38 -5.90
CA LYS A 179 -0.15 16.16 -5.37
C LYS A 179 -0.36 14.71 -4.93
N VAL A 180 -0.86 14.54 -3.71
CA VAL A 180 -1.33 13.25 -3.15
C VAL A 180 -2.66 13.49 -2.46
N HIS A 181 -3.64 12.65 -2.72
CA HIS A 181 -4.87 12.62 -1.93
C HIS A 181 -4.66 11.73 -0.71
N CYS A 182 -4.42 12.33 0.45
CA CYS A 182 -4.23 11.61 1.69
C CYS A 182 -5.56 11.40 2.42
N ILE A 183 -5.80 10.17 2.85
CA ILE A 183 -6.94 9.79 3.69
C ILE A 183 -6.42 9.06 4.93
N THR A 184 -7.22 9.00 6.01
CA THR A 184 -6.91 8.11 7.13
C THR A 184 -7.70 6.81 7.05
N TYR A 185 -7.09 5.73 7.55
CA TYR A 185 -7.78 4.44 7.70
C TYR A 185 -8.99 4.57 8.61
N GLU A 186 -8.85 5.38 9.66
CA GLU A 186 -9.88 5.64 10.69
C GLU A 186 -11.11 6.30 10.06
N LYS A 187 -10.92 7.34 9.23
CA LYS A 187 -12.04 7.97 8.49
C LYS A 187 -12.67 7.04 7.47
N LEU A 188 -11.85 6.27 6.77
CA LEU A 188 -12.38 5.29 5.82
C LEU A 188 -13.24 4.21 6.51
N VAL A 189 -12.95 3.89 7.79
CA VAL A 189 -13.76 2.99 8.61
C VAL A 189 -15.03 3.68 9.15
N ALA A 190 -14.89 4.93 9.63
CA ALA A 190 -15.97 5.67 10.31
C ALA A 190 -16.96 6.32 9.32
N GLU A 191 -16.46 6.87 8.23
CA GLU A 191 -17.22 7.64 7.23
C GLU A 191 -16.91 7.15 5.81
N PRO A 192 -17.15 5.86 5.48
CA PRO A 192 -16.70 5.26 4.22
C PRO A 192 -17.28 5.96 2.99
N GLU A 193 -18.56 6.33 3.01
CA GLU A 193 -19.23 6.98 1.87
C GLU A 193 -18.56 8.30 1.51
N LYS A 194 -18.32 9.17 2.51
CA LYS A 194 -17.70 10.47 2.33
C LYS A 194 -16.25 10.34 1.87
N THR A 195 -15.50 9.41 2.48
CA THR A 195 -14.10 9.20 2.17
C THR A 195 -13.93 8.64 0.75
N ILE A 196 -14.76 7.69 0.35
CA ILE A 196 -14.75 7.12 -1.00
C ILE A 196 -15.18 8.19 -2.02
N ALA A 197 -16.22 8.98 -1.74
CA ALA A 197 -16.62 10.06 -2.62
C ALA A 197 -15.48 11.05 -2.87
N GLY A 198 -14.72 11.43 -1.84
CA GLY A 198 -13.54 12.29 -1.98
C GLY A 198 -12.43 11.68 -2.83
N MET A 199 -12.19 10.37 -2.71
CA MET A 199 -11.23 9.67 -3.59
C MET A 199 -11.69 9.67 -5.05
N LEU A 200 -12.98 9.42 -5.32
CA LEU A 200 -13.54 9.42 -6.68
C LEU A 200 -13.54 10.81 -7.29
N ASP A 201 -13.77 11.87 -6.49
CA ASP A 201 -13.60 13.27 -6.93
C ASP A 201 -12.17 13.56 -7.35
N TYR A 202 -11.20 13.14 -6.53
CA TYR A 202 -9.79 13.31 -6.85
C TYR A 202 -9.37 12.56 -8.14
N LEU A 203 -9.98 11.42 -8.40
CA LEU A 203 -9.76 10.62 -9.62
C LEU A 203 -10.60 11.11 -10.81
N GLU A 204 -11.47 12.11 -10.63
CA GLU A 204 -12.37 12.67 -11.66
C GLU A 204 -13.25 11.61 -12.33
N ILE A 205 -13.78 10.67 -11.54
CA ILE A 205 -14.63 9.58 -12.04
C ILE A 205 -16.01 9.56 -11.37
N ASN A 206 -16.91 8.74 -11.93
CA ASN A 206 -18.28 8.64 -11.43
C ASN A 206 -18.35 8.23 -9.96
N LYS A 207 -19.12 8.99 -9.17
CA LYS A 207 -19.33 8.80 -7.74
C LYS A 207 -20.81 8.71 -7.37
N SER A 208 -21.63 8.10 -8.22
CA SER A 208 -23.05 7.95 -7.87
C SER A 208 -23.21 7.22 -6.53
N PRO A 209 -24.26 7.52 -5.73
CA PRO A 209 -24.47 6.85 -4.44
C PRO A 209 -24.51 5.32 -4.56
N GLU A 210 -25.07 4.82 -5.64
CA GLU A 210 -25.16 3.38 -5.93
C GLU A 210 -23.76 2.77 -6.10
N ILE A 211 -22.88 3.42 -6.86
CA ILE A 211 -21.48 2.95 -7.06
C ILE A 211 -20.74 2.95 -5.71
N ILE A 212 -20.85 4.02 -4.92
CA ILE A 212 -20.18 4.10 -3.62
C ILE A 212 -20.68 3.00 -2.69
N LYS A 213 -21.99 2.76 -2.64
CA LYS A 213 -22.58 1.67 -1.86
C LYS A 213 -22.03 0.31 -2.27
N ASP A 214 -21.98 0.04 -3.58
CA ASP A 214 -21.44 -1.20 -4.11
C ASP A 214 -19.95 -1.36 -3.77
N MET A 215 -19.17 -0.28 -3.83
CA MET A 215 -17.75 -0.29 -3.43
C MET A 215 -17.58 -0.66 -1.96
N ILE A 216 -18.37 -0.07 -1.07
CA ILE A 216 -18.34 -0.38 0.37
C ILE A 216 -18.72 -1.83 0.62
N GLU A 217 -19.81 -2.28 0.02
CA GLU A 217 -20.31 -3.64 0.19
C GLU A 217 -19.32 -4.69 -0.34
N ASN A 218 -18.78 -4.48 -1.54
CA ASN A 218 -17.84 -5.42 -2.16
C ASN A 218 -16.46 -5.46 -1.50
N ALA A 219 -16.06 -4.37 -0.84
CA ALA A 219 -14.84 -4.29 -0.06
C ALA A 219 -15.05 -4.51 1.44
N SER A 220 -16.24 -4.94 1.87
CA SER A 220 -16.53 -5.23 3.28
C SER A 220 -15.58 -6.28 3.85
N PHE A 221 -15.32 -6.22 5.15
CA PHE A 221 -14.43 -7.16 5.85
C PHE A 221 -14.89 -8.60 5.64
N GLU A 222 -16.21 -8.82 5.70
CA GLU A 222 -16.86 -10.10 5.52
C GLU A 222 -16.59 -10.70 4.12
N LYS A 223 -16.75 -9.88 3.08
CA LYS A 223 -16.45 -10.32 1.70
C LYS A 223 -14.95 -10.53 1.46
N GLN A 224 -14.10 -9.68 2.06
CA GLN A 224 -12.65 -9.83 1.93
C GLN A 224 -12.15 -11.13 2.62
N THR A 225 -12.66 -11.44 3.81
CA THR A 225 -12.30 -12.68 4.51
C THR A 225 -12.84 -13.89 3.79
N ALA A 226 -14.07 -13.86 3.28
CA ALA A 226 -14.64 -14.94 2.49
C ALA A 226 -13.79 -15.26 1.25
N ARG A 227 -13.30 -14.22 0.54
CA ARG A 227 -12.42 -14.40 -0.63
C ARG A 227 -11.04 -14.92 -0.28
N ALA A 228 -10.45 -14.44 0.83
CA ALA A 228 -9.09 -14.79 1.21
C ALA A 228 -8.99 -16.13 1.92
N GLU A 229 -10.02 -16.53 2.65
CA GLU A 229 -9.99 -17.64 3.60
C GLU A 229 -11.02 -18.74 3.30
N GLY A 230 -11.90 -18.52 2.33
CA GLY A 230 -13.03 -19.42 2.03
C GLY A 230 -14.18 -19.36 3.05
N ALA A 231 -14.07 -18.53 4.09
CA ALA A 231 -15.07 -18.34 5.13
C ALA A 231 -15.19 -16.87 5.53
N SER A 232 -16.42 -16.37 5.61
CA SER A 232 -16.69 -15.01 6.07
C SER A 232 -16.52 -14.91 7.59
N ARG A 233 -15.90 -13.81 8.03
CA ARG A 233 -15.80 -13.42 9.45
C ARG A 233 -16.41 -12.04 9.65
N LYS A 234 -16.97 -11.79 10.83
CA LYS A 234 -17.45 -10.44 11.18
C LYS A 234 -16.26 -9.54 11.53
N ARG A 235 -16.40 -8.25 11.21
CA ARG A 235 -15.41 -7.25 11.61
C ARG A 235 -15.22 -7.28 13.13
N GLY A 236 -13.99 -7.30 13.61
CA GLY A 236 -13.63 -7.48 15.02
C GLY A 236 -13.31 -8.92 15.41
N GLU A 237 -13.78 -9.92 14.68
CA GLU A 237 -13.40 -11.31 14.91
C GLU A 237 -11.95 -11.54 14.52
N GLU A 238 -11.13 -11.91 15.51
CA GLU A 238 -9.71 -12.09 15.31
C GLU A 238 -9.35 -13.44 14.68
N LYS A 239 -8.44 -13.40 13.72
CA LYS A 239 -7.71 -14.57 13.24
C LYS A 239 -6.25 -14.19 13.10
N SER A 240 -5.46 -14.52 14.10
CA SER A 240 -4.04 -14.15 14.21
C SER A 240 -3.19 -14.67 13.04
N THR A 241 -3.59 -15.78 12.42
CA THR A 241 -2.93 -16.39 11.26
C THR A 241 -3.34 -15.78 9.92
N SER A 242 -4.24 -14.79 9.92
CA SER A 242 -4.71 -14.13 8.70
C SER A 242 -4.04 -12.77 8.48
N GLN A 243 -3.77 -12.43 7.22
CA GLN A 243 -3.37 -11.07 6.84
C GLN A 243 -4.51 -10.04 7.07
N ILE A 244 -5.76 -10.51 7.06
CA ILE A 244 -6.95 -9.72 7.39
C ILE A 244 -7.34 -10.07 8.82
N ARG A 245 -6.62 -9.54 9.82
CA ARG A 245 -6.74 -9.99 11.22
C ARG A 245 -8.08 -9.63 11.85
N LYS A 246 -8.34 -8.38 12.18
CA LYS A 246 -9.56 -7.87 12.85
C LYS A 246 -10.35 -6.84 12.02
N GLY A 247 -9.65 -6.05 11.20
CA GLY A 247 -10.28 -5.00 10.36
C GLY A 247 -10.86 -3.81 11.11
N ILE A 248 -10.37 -3.50 12.32
CA ILE A 248 -10.81 -2.39 13.17
C ILE A 248 -9.76 -1.30 13.31
N ALA A 249 -10.20 -0.10 13.67
CA ALA A 249 -9.37 0.98 14.18
C ALA A 249 -9.32 0.94 15.70
N GLY A 250 -8.19 1.32 16.30
CA GLY A 250 -8.01 1.34 17.76
C GLY A 250 -7.69 -0.01 18.38
N ASP A 251 -7.32 -1.00 17.59
CA ASP A 251 -6.91 -2.34 18.04
C ASP A 251 -5.68 -2.33 18.97
N TRP A 252 -4.88 -1.28 18.89
CA TRP A 252 -3.75 -1.07 19.77
C TRP A 252 -4.12 -1.04 21.26
N LYS A 253 -5.35 -0.62 21.61
CA LYS A 253 -5.84 -0.53 23.00
C LYS A 253 -5.86 -1.87 23.72
N ASP A 254 -6.04 -2.96 22.98
CA ASP A 254 -6.05 -4.33 23.50
C ASP A 254 -4.65 -4.98 23.48
N ASN A 255 -3.67 -4.36 22.79
CA ASN A 255 -2.38 -5.01 22.50
C ASN A 255 -1.15 -4.19 22.91
N MET A 256 -1.35 -3.06 23.58
CA MET A 256 -0.28 -2.14 23.96
C MET A 256 -0.60 -1.46 25.29
N THR A 257 0.41 -1.22 26.13
CA THR A 257 0.20 -0.45 27.35
C THR A 257 -0.05 1.02 27.03
N LYS A 258 -0.69 1.71 27.99
CA LYS A 258 -0.95 3.16 27.82
C LYS A 258 0.35 3.95 27.76
N GLU A 259 1.35 3.60 28.57
CA GLU A 259 2.65 4.26 28.63
C GLU A 259 3.37 4.15 27.26
N LEU A 260 3.37 2.97 26.65
CA LEU A 260 3.95 2.78 25.33
C LEU A 260 3.18 3.56 24.25
N ALA A 261 1.85 3.59 24.33
CA ALA A 261 1.02 4.36 23.42
C ALA A 261 1.30 5.87 23.50
N ASP A 262 1.44 6.40 24.72
CA ASP A 262 1.77 7.82 24.97
C ASP A 262 3.19 8.16 24.47
N THR A 263 4.14 7.24 24.62
CA THR A 263 5.51 7.38 24.07
C THR A 263 5.50 7.46 22.55
N ILE A 264 4.78 6.57 21.89
CA ILE A 264 4.63 6.58 20.42
C ILE A 264 3.98 7.88 19.94
N ASP A 265 2.86 8.29 20.56
CA ASP A 265 2.17 9.52 20.19
C ASP A 265 3.07 10.75 20.35
N THR A 266 3.87 10.81 21.40
CA THR A 266 4.85 11.87 21.63
C THR A 266 5.90 11.88 20.51
N ALA A 267 6.45 10.72 20.18
CA ALA A 267 7.53 10.59 19.20
C ALA A 267 7.11 10.99 17.76
N VAL A 268 5.84 10.82 17.40
CA VAL A 268 5.34 11.17 16.05
C VAL A 268 4.58 12.49 16.00
N SER A 269 4.32 13.15 17.12
CA SER A 269 3.39 14.28 17.22
C SER A 269 3.69 15.39 16.21
N ASP A 270 4.93 15.85 16.13
CA ASP A 270 5.34 16.94 15.23
C ASP A 270 5.25 16.53 13.76
N VAL A 271 5.91 15.44 13.39
CA VAL A 271 5.96 14.99 12.00
C VAL A 271 4.57 14.66 11.46
N ARG A 272 3.73 14.02 12.27
CA ARG A 272 2.32 13.72 11.94
C ARG A 272 1.50 14.99 11.75
N ALA A 273 1.62 15.96 12.67
CA ALA A 273 0.90 17.23 12.57
C ALA A 273 1.26 18.00 11.29
N ARG A 274 2.54 18.01 10.91
CA ARG A 274 3.01 18.62 9.66
C ARG A 274 2.45 17.95 8.42
N VAL A 275 2.42 16.61 8.37
CA VAL A 275 1.81 15.86 7.27
C VAL A 275 0.32 16.15 7.17
N PHE A 276 -0.41 16.13 8.29
CA PHE A 276 -1.85 16.39 8.31
C PHE A 276 -2.16 17.82 7.85
N LYS A 277 -1.38 18.79 8.28
CA LYS A 277 -1.49 20.17 7.79
C LYS A 277 -1.22 20.29 6.30
N LYS A 278 -0.15 19.66 5.79
CA LYS A 278 0.25 19.72 4.38
C LYS A 278 -0.83 19.17 3.45
N TYR A 279 -1.44 18.06 3.82
CA TYR A 279 -2.42 17.35 2.99
C TYR A 279 -3.87 17.58 3.40
N ALA A 280 -4.14 18.54 4.30
CA ALA A 280 -5.46 18.85 4.82
C ALA A 280 -6.22 17.59 5.32
N VAL A 281 -5.50 16.72 6.02
CA VAL A 281 -6.06 15.49 6.59
C VAL A 281 -6.54 15.78 8.01
N ASP A 282 -7.78 15.42 8.31
CA ASP A 282 -8.31 15.44 9.68
C ASP A 282 -8.36 14.00 10.22
N TYR A 283 -8.37 13.86 11.54
CA TYR A 283 -8.64 12.60 12.24
C TYR A 283 -10.13 12.27 12.24
#